data_5802598b70446cc2d41a839060d07070
#
_entry.id   5802598b70446cc2d41a839060d07070
#
_cell.length_a   1.000
_cell.length_b   1.000
_cell.length_c   1.000
_cell.angle_alpha   90.00
_cell.angle_beta   90.00
_cell.angle_gamma   90.00
#
_symmetry.space_group_name_H-M   'P 1'
#
loop_
_entity.id
_entity.type
_entity.pdbx_description
1 polymer ?
#
loop_
_entity_poly.entity_id
_entity_poly.type
_entity_poly.pdbx_seq_one_letter_code
_entity_poly.pdbx_strand_id
1 'polypeptide(L)'
;MNRIKRRIKTVLLGAAVLAQSVLMTSCMGRQENDVHVFYYNYSDTYVTGVRAALETEWMANQLSYQNYDGNNNQTTQTEQIKTAITKGAGVILVNLVNTGSADAASTVVEAARGADIPVIFFNREVPDEVVKSYEKCVFVGTDAAEAGHLQGEMIGEYLLANYDRVDLNGDGVISYILFKGEEGNNEAIYRTQYAVEDANRLLTEAGKPKLAFYDPSNANGYLVDQSGAWSATAANQYMTTALASYNDAGGNMIELVICNNDGMAEGAITALNTVGYNTGGEGGKTVPVFGVDATDAARNLIGAGKMAGTVKQDAQGMAKVLALLSANAVAGKPLMEGTEEYHKDANVAKIRIAYEKYLG
;
A
#
# COMPACT_ATOMS: atom_id res chain seq x y z
N MET A 1 21.01 54.53 61.14
CA MET A 1 20.11 54.53 59.95
C MET A 1 20.65 53.71 58.76
N ASN A 2 21.91 53.28 58.76
CA ASN A 2 22.52 52.60 57.59
C ASN A 2 22.57 51.05 57.67
N ARG A 3 22.19 50.39 58.77
CA ARG A 3 22.22 48.97 58.92
C ARG A 3 20.89 48.26 58.52
N ILE A 4 19.78 48.98 58.59
CA ILE A 4 18.45 48.41 58.22
C ILE A 4 18.24 48.42 56.72
N LYS A 5 18.78 49.45 56.00
CA LYS A 5 18.66 49.49 54.51
C LYS A 5 19.47 48.40 53.77
N ARG A 6 20.50 47.86 54.45
CA ARG A 6 21.34 46.76 53.82
C ARG A 6 20.74 45.37 53.96
N ARG A 7 19.90 45.12 54.97
CA ARG A 7 19.20 43.83 55.15
C ARG A 7 17.98 43.71 54.25
N ILE A 8 17.31 44.77 53.91
CA ILE A 8 16.15 44.79 53.02
C ILE A 8 16.55 44.51 51.52
N LYS A 9 17.71 45.02 51.08
CA LYS A 9 18.24 44.80 49.76
C LYS A 9 18.70 43.34 49.55
N THR A 10 19.20 42.68 50.59
CA THR A 10 19.65 41.24 50.47
C THR A 10 18.51 40.29 50.50
N VAL A 11 17.37 40.60 51.14
CA VAL A 11 16.17 39.72 51.11
C VAL A 11 15.41 39.86 49.82
N LEU A 12 15.37 41.05 49.20
CA LEU A 12 14.74 41.24 47.90
C LEU A 12 15.52 40.62 46.72
N LEU A 13 16.87 40.51 46.81
CA LEU A 13 17.69 39.83 45.80
C LEU A 13 17.58 38.30 45.92
N GLY A 14 17.39 37.76 47.13
CA GLY A 14 17.20 36.31 47.35
C GLY A 14 15.84 35.80 46.85
N ALA A 15 14.79 36.60 46.92
CA ALA A 15 13.45 36.23 46.43
C ALA A 15 13.34 36.28 44.88
N ALA A 16 14.10 37.16 44.21
CA ALA A 16 14.14 37.25 42.76
C ALA A 16 14.92 36.11 42.09
N VAL A 17 15.95 35.56 42.78
CA VAL A 17 16.74 34.43 42.26
C VAL A 17 16.01 33.09 42.46
N LEU A 18 15.18 32.94 43.49
CA LEU A 18 14.37 31.74 43.71
C LEU A 18 13.14 31.69 42.77
N ALA A 19 12.61 32.83 42.32
CA ALA A 19 11.51 32.87 41.38
C ALA A 19 11.93 32.59 39.92
N GLN A 20 13.20 32.80 39.56
CA GLN A 20 13.73 32.46 38.23
C GLN A 20 14.19 31.02 38.10
N SER A 21 14.45 30.30 39.19
CA SER A 21 14.84 28.88 39.16
C SER A 21 13.64 27.91 39.08
N VAL A 22 12.42 28.39 39.31
CA VAL A 22 11.19 27.56 39.18
C VAL A 22 10.59 27.65 37.78
N LEU A 23 10.99 28.64 36.97
CA LEU A 23 10.51 28.79 35.57
C LEU A 23 11.40 28.12 34.51
N MET A 24 12.52 27.53 34.88
CA MET A 24 13.45 26.87 33.97
C MET A 24 13.36 25.31 34.01
N THR A 25 12.48 24.73 34.81
CA THR A 25 12.32 23.27 34.92
C THR A 25 11.14 22.71 34.15
N SER A 26 10.43 23.53 33.35
CA SER A 26 9.28 23.05 32.57
C SER A 26 9.48 23.04 31.06
N CYS A 27 10.71 23.15 30.56
CA CYS A 27 11.02 23.13 29.13
C CYS A 27 12.14 22.14 28.75
N MET A 28 12.28 21.04 29.47
CA MET A 28 12.93 19.84 28.95
C MET A 28 11.89 18.71 28.85
N GLY A 29 10.73 19.02 28.32
CA GLY A 29 9.84 18.03 27.72
C GLY A 29 10.60 17.48 26.52
N ARG A 30 11.00 16.21 26.60
CA ARG A 30 11.50 15.43 25.49
C ARG A 30 10.49 15.63 24.36
N GLN A 31 10.91 16.23 23.26
CA GLN A 31 10.09 16.34 22.06
C GLN A 31 10.06 14.94 21.46
N GLU A 32 9.17 14.11 21.95
CA GLU A 32 8.86 12.83 21.33
C GLU A 32 7.99 13.12 20.12
N ASN A 33 8.20 12.38 19.04
CA ASN A 33 7.38 12.55 17.85
C ASN A 33 5.94 12.19 18.20
N ASP A 34 4.99 13.01 17.77
CA ASP A 34 3.57 12.80 18.06
C ASP A 34 3.03 11.60 17.27
N VAL A 35 3.52 11.41 16.03
CA VAL A 35 3.06 10.41 15.08
C VAL A 35 4.15 9.37 14.82
N HIS A 36 3.87 8.09 15.06
CA HIS A 36 4.77 7.00 14.75
C HIS A 36 4.16 6.09 13.68
N VAL A 37 4.91 5.87 12.58
CA VAL A 37 4.39 5.14 11.41
C VAL A 37 5.24 3.92 11.11
N PHE A 38 4.58 2.78 11.05
CA PHE A 38 5.20 1.47 10.84
C PHE A 38 4.78 0.92 9.50
N TYR A 39 5.69 0.95 8.54
CA TYR A 39 5.49 0.39 7.20
C TYR A 39 5.91 -1.08 7.18
N TYR A 40 5.21 -1.90 6.40
CA TYR A 40 5.56 -3.31 6.29
C TYR A 40 6.91 -3.49 5.56
N ASN A 41 7.15 -2.66 4.52
CA ASN A 41 8.37 -2.71 3.73
C ASN A 41 8.58 -1.37 2.99
N TYR A 42 9.77 -0.77 3.12
CA TYR A 42 10.12 0.46 2.42
C TYR A 42 10.39 0.28 0.93
N SER A 43 10.68 -0.95 0.47
CA SER A 43 10.95 -1.21 -0.94
C SER A 43 9.70 -1.30 -1.82
N ASP A 44 8.50 -1.36 -1.23
CA ASP A 44 7.24 -1.30 -1.96
C ASP A 44 7.04 0.09 -2.57
N THR A 45 6.80 0.13 -3.88
CA THR A 45 6.71 1.39 -4.65
C THR A 45 5.47 2.21 -4.29
N TYR A 46 4.32 1.56 -4.08
CA TYR A 46 3.09 2.23 -3.65
C TYR A 46 3.24 2.81 -2.24
N VAL A 47 3.73 2.00 -1.30
CA VAL A 47 3.99 2.43 0.09
C VAL A 47 4.99 3.58 0.16
N THR A 48 5.99 3.60 -0.74
CA THR A 48 6.92 4.73 -0.88
C THR A 48 6.18 6.00 -1.30
N GLY A 49 5.22 5.91 -2.22
CA GLY A 49 4.36 7.02 -2.63
C GLY A 49 3.49 7.55 -1.49
N VAL A 50 2.84 6.66 -0.73
CA VAL A 50 2.06 7.03 0.46
C VAL A 50 2.94 7.72 1.50
N ARG A 51 4.14 7.19 1.78
CA ARG A 51 5.09 7.78 2.74
C ARG A 51 5.49 9.19 2.34
N ALA A 52 5.88 9.42 1.10
CA ALA A 52 6.28 10.74 0.62
C ALA A 52 5.13 11.76 0.70
N ALA A 53 3.90 11.34 0.36
CA ALA A 53 2.72 12.18 0.48
C ALA A 53 2.40 12.51 1.95
N LEU A 54 2.46 11.53 2.86
CA LEU A 54 2.26 11.73 4.29
C LEU A 54 3.28 12.68 4.91
N GLU A 55 4.55 12.52 4.58
CA GLU A 55 5.62 13.42 5.05
C GLU A 55 5.34 14.87 4.61
N THR A 56 4.83 15.07 3.40
CA THR A 56 4.43 16.38 2.89
C THR A 56 3.26 16.96 3.70
N GLU A 57 2.21 16.17 3.95
CA GLU A 57 1.04 16.59 4.73
C GLU A 57 1.41 16.93 6.19
N TRP A 58 2.24 16.10 6.84
CA TRP A 58 2.64 16.37 8.22
C TRP A 58 3.55 17.60 8.35
N MET A 59 4.47 17.82 7.41
CA MET A 59 5.27 19.04 7.38
C MET A 59 4.39 20.29 7.22
N ALA A 60 3.39 20.24 6.36
CA ALA A 60 2.43 21.33 6.16
C ALA A 60 1.61 21.62 7.43
N ASN A 61 1.27 20.59 8.20
CA ASN A 61 0.51 20.68 9.44
C ASN A 61 1.36 20.80 10.71
N GLN A 62 2.71 20.89 10.57
CA GLN A 62 3.67 21.02 11.67
C GLN A 62 3.59 19.87 12.71
N LEU A 63 3.20 18.65 12.25
CA LEU A 63 3.20 17.46 13.08
C LEU A 63 4.59 16.82 13.07
N SER A 64 5.08 16.45 14.24
CA SER A 64 6.31 15.66 14.36
C SER A 64 6.02 14.20 14.11
N TYR A 65 6.89 13.54 13.35
CA TYR A 65 6.68 12.11 13.00
C TYR A 65 7.97 11.31 13.00
N GLN A 66 7.82 10.01 13.17
CA GLN A 66 8.91 9.04 13.05
C GLN A 66 8.45 7.84 12.21
N ASN A 67 9.19 7.54 11.15
CA ASN A 67 8.95 6.40 10.28
C ASN A 67 9.80 5.19 10.69
N TYR A 68 9.22 3.99 10.55
CA TYR A 68 9.87 2.70 10.83
C TYR A 68 9.64 1.73 9.66
N ASP A 69 10.70 1.01 9.29
CA ASP A 69 10.64 -0.06 8.30
C ASP A 69 10.53 -1.42 9.01
N GLY A 70 9.46 -2.14 8.75
CA GLY A 70 9.28 -3.53 9.21
C GLY A 70 10.15 -4.53 8.45
N ASN A 71 10.70 -4.10 7.29
CA ASN A 71 11.54 -4.94 6.44
C ASN A 71 10.91 -6.33 6.16
N ASN A 72 9.61 -6.34 5.92
CA ASN A 72 8.78 -7.54 5.72
C ASN A 72 8.88 -8.58 6.85
N ASN A 73 9.15 -8.12 8.08
CA ASN A 73 9.31 -8.96 9.27
C ASN A 73 8.38 -8.53 10.40
N GLN A 74 7.35 -9.34 10.68
CA GLN A 74 6.34 -9.03 11.70
C GLN A 74 6.93 -8.90 13.10
N THR A 75 7.93 -9.71 13.46
CA THR A 75 8.57 -9.61 14.79
C THR A 75 9.28 -8.27 14.94
N THR A 76 10.04 -7.85 13.94
CA THR A 76 10.70 -6.54 13.91
C THR A 76 9.68 -5.41 14.06
N GLN A 77 8.60 -5.43 13.27
CA GLN A 77 7.55 -4.40 13.35
C GLN A 77 6.89 -4.37 14.73
N THR A 78 6.58 -5.53 15.30
CA THR A 78 5.97 -5.63 16.64
C THR A 78 6.87 -5.00 17.72
N GLU A 79 8.18 -5.26 17.68
CA GLU A 79 9.13 -4.68 18.65
C GLU A 79 9.30 -3.17 18.47
N GLN A 80 9.30 -2.68 17.22
CA GLN A 80 9.29 -1.25 16.94
C GLN A 80 8.04 -0.56 17.52
N ILE A 81 6.86 -1.14 17.31
CA ILE A 81 5.59 -0.63 17.84
C ILE A 81 5.60 -0.58 19.37
N LYS A 82 5.96 -1.68 20.05
CA LYS A 82 6.05 -1.73 21.52
C LYS A 82 7.02 -0.68 22.06
N THR A 83 8.14 -0.48 21.36
CA THR A 83 9.15 0.52 21.73
C THR A 83 8.58 1.95 21.62
N ALA A 84 7.87 2.27 20.54
CA ALA A 84 7.23 3.58 20.36
C ALA A 84 6.14 3.85 21.42
N ILE A 85 5.30 2.86 21.70
CA ILE A 85 4.29 2.91 22.75
C ILE A 85 4.94 3.20 24.12
N THR A 86 6.02 2.48 24.47
CA THR A 86 6.74 2.69 25.73
C THR A 86 7.38 4.06 25.84
N LYS A 87 7.74 4.67 24.69
CA LYS A 87 8.29 6.02 24.63
C LYS A 87 7.23 7.12 24.67
N GLY A 88 5.94 6.78 24.63
CA GLY A 88 4.84 7.73 24.72
C GLY A 88 4.42 8.31 23.36
N ALA A 89 4.34 7.47 22.32
CA ALA A 89 3.76 7.87 21.04
C ALA A 89 2.37 8.48 21.22
N GLY A 90 2.07 9.58 20.54
CA GLY A 90 0.75 10.22 20.55
C GLY A 90 -0.29 9.43 19.74
N VAL A 91 0.13 8.88 18.61
CA VAL A 91 -0.67 7.99 17.72
C VAL A 91 0.26 7.04 16.97
N ILE A 92 -0.21 5.82 16.70
CA ILE A 92 0.49 4.87 15.83
C ILE A 92 -0.30 4.61 14.56
N LEU A 93 0.39 4.71 13.43
CA LEU A 93 -0.11 4.32 12.10
C LEU A 93 0.59 3.02 11.70
N VAL A 94 -0.18 2.02 11.28
CA VAL A 94 0.38 0.69 11.03
C VAL A 94 -0.06 0.14 9.67
N ASN A 95 0.91 0.03 8.77
CA ASN A 95 0.82 -0.76 7.56
C ASN A 95 1.39 -2.15 7.90
N LEU A 96 0.50 -3.06 8.27
CA LEU A 96 0.85 -4.31 8.95
C LEU A 96 1.61 -5.29 8.05
N VAL A 97 2.66 -5.95 8.57
CA VAL A 97 3.40 -6.98 7.81
C VAL A 97 2.56 -8.21 7.57
N ASN A 98 2.02 -8.83 8.61
CA ASN A 98 1.24 -10.06 8.49
C ASN A 98 -0.26 -9.78 8.62
N THR A 99 -0.98 -9.92 7.53
CA THR A 99 -2.45 -9.77 7.46
C THR A 99 -3.17 -11.11 7.24
N GLY A 100 -2.45 -12.22 7.14
CA GLY A 100 -3.01 -13.55 6.93
C GLY A 100 -3.79 -14.12 8.14
N SER A 101 -3.67 -13.50 9.32
CA SER A 101 -4.48 -13.78 10.50
C SER A 101 -4.73 -12.51 11.31
N ALA A 102 -5.71 -12.55 12.23
CA ALA A 102 -6.00 -11.44 13.14
C ALA A 102 -4.94 -11.21 14.22
N ASP A 103 -4.04 -12.18 14.47
CA ASP A 103 -3.17 -12.21 15.64
C ASP A 103 -2.21 -11.02 15.73
N ALA A 104 -1.56 -10.68 14.61
CA ALA A 104 -0.62 -9.57 14.55
C ALA A 104 -1.33 -8.23 14.82
N ALA A 105 -2.48 -8.00 14.17
CA ALA A 105 -3.28 -6.79 14.37
C ALA A 105 -3.84 -6.69 15.79
N SER A 106 -4.34 -7.80 16.35
CA SER A 106 -4.82 -7.87 17.75
C SER A 106 -3.72 -7.53 18.74
N THR A 107 -2.51 -8.05 18.53
CA THR A 107 -1.34 -7.74 19.38
C THR A 107 -1.02 -6.24 19.39
N VAL A 108 -1.12 -5.57 18.24
CA VAL A 108 -0.93 -4.12 18.14
C VAL A 108 -2.01 -3.36 18.92
N VAL A 109 -3.28 -3.73 18.71
CA VAL A 109 -4.41 -3.08 19.38
C VAL A 109 -4.36 -3.27 20.90
N GLU A 110 -4.02 -4.46 21.38
CA GLU A 110 -3.90 -4.74 22.82
C GLU A 110 -2.80 -3.88 23.47
N ALA A 111 -1.63 -3.81 22.83
CA ALA A 111 -0.52 -2.98 23.33
C ALA A 111 -0.88 -1.49 23.36
N ALA A 112 -1.51 -0.97 22.33
CA ALA A 112 -1.92 0.43 22.23
C ALA A 112 -3.04 0.77 23.23
N ARG A 113 -4.05 -0.11 23.37
CA ARG A 113 -5.15 0.04 24.34
C ARG A 113 -4.61 0.12 25.77
N GLY A 114 -3.61 -0.72 26.11
CA GLY A 114 -2.98 -0.70 27.43
C GLY A 114 -2.31 0.63 27.79
N ALA A 115 -1.94 1.41 26.78
CA ALA A 115 -1.33 2.74 26.92
C ALA A 115 -2.27 3.90 26.53
N ASP A 116 -3.53 3.60 26.20
CA ASP A 116 -4.55 4.55 25.74
C ASP A 116 -4.17 5.31 24.44
N ILE A 117 -3.36 4.71 23.57
CA ILE A 117 -2.84 5.29 22.34
C ILE A 117 -3.77 4.94 21.15
N PRO A 118 -4.17 5.93 20.31
CA PRO A 118 -4.92 5.68 19.08
C PRO A 118 -4.13 4.85 18.06
N VAL A 119 -4.85 3.98 17.32
CA VAL A 119 -4.28 3.11 16.27
C VAL A 119 -4.99 3.38 14.94
N ILE A 120 -4.22 3.64 13.91
CA ILE A 120 -4.72 3.81 12.56
C ILE A 120 -4.02 2.74 11.69
N PHE A 121 -4.72 1.66 11.38
CA PHE A 121 -4.25 0.73 10.35
C PHE A 121 -4.47 1.32 8.97
N PHE A 122 -3.58 1.03 8.03
CA PHE A 122 -3.75 1.55 6.68
C PHE A 122 -3.23 0.62 5.58
N ASN A 123 -3.78 0.76 4.37
CA ASN A 123 -3.50 0.04 3.13
C ASN A 123 -3.75 -1.48 3.24
N ARG A 124 -3.02 -2.20 4.04
CA ARG A 124 -3.13 -3.66 4.21
C ARG A 124 -4.25 -3.98 5.21
N GLU A 125 -5.33 -4.55 4.72
CA GLU A 125 -6.58 -4.67 5.49
C GLU A 125 -6.45 -5.57 6.71
N VAL A 126 -7.08 -5.15 7.80
CA VAL A 126 -7.21 -5.92 9.04
C VAL A 126 -8.68 -6.30 9.28
N PRO A 127 -8.96 -7.43 9.98
CA PRO A 127 -10.33 -7.87 10.23
C PRO A 127 -11.18 -6.85 11.01
N ASP A 128 -12.48 -6.83 10.72
CA ASP A 128 -13.44 -5.92 11.35
C ASP A 128 -13.48 -6.04 12.86
N GLU A 129 -13.40 -7.27 13.38
CA GLU A 129 -13.39 -7.54 14.83
C GLU A 129 -12.19 -6.90 15.52
N VAL A 130 -11.05 -6.77 14.86
CA VAL A 130 -9.89 -6.09 15.39
C VAL A 130 -10.16 -4.59 15.53
N VAL A 131 -10.67 -3.96 14.46
CA VAL A 131 -11.01 -2.52 14.47
C VAL A 131 -12.09 -2.24 15.55
N LYS A 132 -13.12 -3.06 15.61
CA LYS A 132 -14.23 -2.93 16.58
C LYS A 132 -13.80 -3.18 18.03
N SER A 133 -12.67 -3.87 18.24
CA SER A 133 -12.22 -4.22 19.58
C SER A 133 -11.72 -3.04 20.40
N TYR A 134 -11.42 -1.90 19.78
CA TYR A 134 -10.90 -0.71 20.44
C TYR A 134 -11.50 0.57 19.84
N GLU A 135 -12.13 1.42 20.67
CA GLU A 135 -12.82 2.64 20.21
C GLU A 135 -11.90 3.67 19.53
N LYS A 136 -10.57 3.64 19.86
CA LYS A 136 -9.55 4.48 19.22
C LYS A 136 -8.82 3.75 18.11
N CYS A 137 -9.45 2.78 17.46
CA CYS A 137 -8.90 2.05 16.32
C CYS A 137 -9.70 2.36 15.05
N VAL A 138 -9.00 2.71 13.97
CA VAL A 138 -9.56 3.02 12.64
C VAL A 138 -8.72 2.32 11.58
N PHE A 139 -9.34 2.00 10.45
CA PHE A 139 -8.64 1.55 9.23
C PHE A 139 -8.87 2.56 8.10
N VAL A 140 -7.82 2.83 7.32
CA VAL A 140 -7.88 3.61 6.07
C VAL A 140 -7.29 2.78 4.96
N GLY A 141 -8.06 2.45 3.96
CA GLY A 141 -7.61 1.63 2.85
C GLY A 141 -8.57 1.67 1.67
N THR A 142 -8.47 0.68 0.83
CA THR A 142 -9.31 0.50 -0.35
C THR A 142 -10.24 -0.69 -0.16
N ASP A 143 -11.20 -0.89 -1.05
CA ASP A 143 -11.88 -2.17 -1.19
C ASP A 143 -11.03 -3.07 -2.09
N ALA A 144 -10.43 -4.11 -1.52
CA ALA A 144 -9.52 -4.99 -2.24
C ALA A 144 -10.19 -5.70 -3.44
N ALA A 145 -11.50 -5.99 -3.35
CA ALA A 145 -12.25 -6.61 -4.44
C ALA A 145 -12.43 -5.66 -5.63
N GLU A 146 -12.66 -4.36 -5.37
CA GLU A 146 -12.84 -3.33 -6.40
C GLU A 146 -11.66 -3.29 -7.37
N ALA A 147 -10.42 -3.36 -6.87
CA ALA A 147 -9.23 -3.37 -7.74
C ALA A 147 -9.20 -4.57 -8.69
N GLY A 148 -9.57 -5.76 -8.20
CA GLY A 148 -9.65 -6.97 -9.01
C GLY A 148 -10.72 -6.86 -10.10
N HIS A 149 -11.91 -6.36 -9.75
CA HIS A 149 -13.00 -6.13 -10.69
C HIS A 149 -12.61 -5.12 -11.78
N LEU A 150 -12.09 -3.96 -11.40
CA LEU A 150 -11.64 -2.95 -12.37
C LEU A 150 -10.54 -3.46 -13.29
N GLN A 151 -9.56 -4.24 -12.76
CA GLN A 151 -8.51 -4.84 -13.57
C GLN A 151 -9.08 -5.87 -14.54
N GLY A 152 -9.99 -6.75 -14.09
CA GLY A 152 -10.63 -7.75 -14.94
C GLY A 152 -11.48 -7.12 -16.05
N GLU A 153 -12.23 -6.07 -15.74
CA GLU A 153 -12.97 -5.30 -16.75
C GLU A 153 -12.03 -4.67 -17.79
N MET A 154 -10.94 -4.00 -17.34
CA MET A 154 -9.94 -3.41 -18.25
C MET A 154 -9.32 -4.44 -19.17
N ILE A 155 -8.98 -5.63 -18.64
CA ILE A 155 -8.41 -6.73 -19.42
C ILE A 155 -9.44 -7.21 -20.46
N GLY A 156 -10.67 -7.50 -20.06
CA GLY A 156 -11.73 -7.97 -20.95
C GLY A 156 -12.05 -6.99 -22.06
N GLU A 157 -12.23 -5.70 -21.72
CA GLU A 157 -12.44 -4.61 -22.68
C GLU A 157 -11.29 -4.50 -23.69
N TYR A 158 -10.03 -4.52 -23.21
CA TYR A 158 -8.86 -4.47 -24.07
C TYR A 158 -8.74 -5.66 -25.00
N LEU A 159 -8.96 -6.88 -24.49
CA LEU A 159 -8.89 -8.10 -25.30
C LEU A 159 -9.96 -8.12 -26.36
N LEU A 160 -11.21 -7.75 -26.06
CA LEU A 160 -12.29 -7.70 -27.04
C LEU A 160 -11.99 -6.71 -28.18
N ALA A 161 -11.36 -5.59 -27.88
CA ALA A 161 -10.97 -4.59 -28.88
C ALA A 161 -9.75 -5.01 -29.72
N ASN A 162 -8.93 -5.96 -29.22
CA ASN A 162 -7.63 -6.28 -29.83
C ASN A 162 -7.39 -7.80 -30.00
N TYR A 163 -8.43 -8.62 -29.98
CA TYR A 163 -8.32 -10.08 -29.82
C TYR A 163 -7.37 -10.72 -30.83
N ASP A 164 -7.58 -10.48 -32.12
CA ASP A 164 -6.77 -11.08 -33.21
C ASP A 164 -5.31 -10.59 -33.22
N ARG A 165 -5.02 -9.47 -32.56
CA ARG A 165 -3.65 -8.95 -32.39
C ARG A 165 -2.96 -9.55 -31.17
N VAL A 166 -3.73 -9.91 -30.14
CA VAL A 166 -3.21 -10.50 -28.89
C VAL A 166 -3.05 -11.99 -29.01
N ASP A 167 -3.90 -12.68 -29.76
CA ASP A 167 -3.79 -14.10 -30.12
C ASP A 167 -2.60 -14.29 -31.07
N LEU A 168 -1.40 -14.43 -30.51
CA LEU A 168 -0.14 -14.46 -31.26
C LEU A 168 0.08 -15.77 -32.01
N ASN A 169 -0.44 -16.88 -31.49
CA ASN A 169 -0.30 -18.18 -32.06
C ASN A 169 -1.48 -18.58 -32.99
N GLY A 170 -2.59 -17.82 -32.96
CA GLY A 170 -3.77 -18.00 -33.80
C GLY A 170 -4.64 -19.19 -33.41
N ASP A 171 -4.55 -19.70 -32.20
CA ASP A 171 -5.34 -20.83 -31.74
C ASP A 171 -6.74 -20.45 -31.20
N GLY A 172 -6.98 -19.15 -31.09
CA GLY A 172 -8.24 -18.57 -30.64
C GLY A 172 -8.42 -18.55 -29.12
N VAL A 173 -7.38 -18.85 -28.34
CA VAL A 173 -7.36 -18.80 -26.87
C VAL A 173 -6.23 -17.92 -26.39
N ILE A 174 -6.53 -16.92 -25.57
CA ILE A 174 -5.48 -16.05 -25.00
C ILE A 174 -4.84 -16.75 -23.79
N SER A 175 -3.54 -17.03 -23.92
CA SER A 175 -2.71 -17.56 -22.84
C SER A 175 -2.25 -16.45 -21.90
N TYR A 176 -2.31 -16.67 -20.58
CA TYR A 176 -1.88 -15.65 -19.61
C TYR A 176 -0.90 -16.17 -18.56
N ILE A 177 -0.11 -15.27 -18.01
CA ILE A 177 0.65 -15.45 -16.78
C ILE A 177 0.16 -14.44 -15.74
N LEU A 178 0.06 -14.84 -14.46
CA LEU A 178 -0.37 -13.99 -13.38
C LEU A 178 0.63 -14.03 -12.22
N PHE A 179 1.05 -12.84 -11.77
CA PHE A 179 1.94 -12.67 -10.63
C PHE A 179 1.16 -12.18 -9.42
N LYS A 180 1.11 -13.03 -8.37
CA LYS A 180 0.46 -12.78 -7.10
C LYS A 180 1.47 -12.23 -6.09
N GLY A 181 1.10 -11.17 -5.36
CA GLY A 181 2.00 -10.48 -4.44
C GLY A 181 2.34 -11.29 -3.19
N GLU A 182 1.35 -11.96 -2.59
CA GLU A 182 1.49 -12.63 -1.29
C GLU A 182 0.34 -13.63 -1.07
N GLU A 183 0.59 -14.69 -0.31
CA GLU A 183 -0.50 -15.56 0.15
C GLU A 183 -1.15 -15.01 1.43
N GLY A 184 -2.47 -15.21 1.55
CA GLY A 184 -3.25 -14.82 2.74
C GLY A 184 -3.56 -13.33 2.86
N ASN A 185 -3.10 -12.50 1.93
CA ASN A 185 -3.40 -11.08 1.88
C ASN A 185 -4.64 -10.83 1.00
N ASN A 186 -5.61 -10.04 1.49
CA ASN A 186 -6.88 -9.81 0.80
C ASN A 186 -6.70 -9.13 -0.56
N GLU A 187 -5.82 -8.15 -0.68
CA GLU A 187 -5.53 -7.47 -1.94
C GLU A 187 -5.01 -8.47 -2.98
N ALA A 188 -4.07 -9.35 -2.58
CA ALA A 188 -3.53 -10.37 -3.45
C ALA A 188 -4.58 -11.43 -3.86
N ILE A 189 -5.43 -11.84 -2.92
CA ILE A 189 -6.49 -12.83 -3.16
C ILE A 189 -7.49 -12.29 -4.21
N TYR A 190 -8.07 -11.12 -3.95
CA TYR A 190 -9.13 -10.58 -4.79
C TYR A 190 -8.64 -10.04 -6.13
N ARG A 191 -7.45 -9.38 -6.17
CA ARG A 191 -6.83 -8.98 -7.45
C ARG A 191 -6.52 -10.19 -8.33
N THR A 192 -6.06 -11.31 -7.75
CA THR A 192 -5.81 -12.56 -8.50
C THR A 192 -7.10 -13.17 -9.02
N GLN A 193 -8.13 -13.24 -8.19
CA GLN A 193 -9.40 -13.87 -8.52
C GLN A 193 -10.17 -13.06 -9.57
N TYR A 194 -10.52 -11.82 -9.25
CA TYR A 194 -11.46 -11.05 -10.08
C TYR A 194 -10.86 -10.53 -11.38
N ALA A 195 -9.54 -10.33 -11.45
CA ALA A 195 -8.88 -9.98 -12.71
C ALA A 195 -9.12 -11.03 -13.78
N VAL A 196 -9.12 -12.32 -13.42
CA VAL A 196 -9.36 -13.44 -14.36
C VAL A 196 -10.86 -13.71 -14.51
N GLU A 197 -11.64 -13.66 -13.43
CA GLU A 197 -13.08 -13.97 -13.47
C GLU A 197 -13.84 -12.97 -14.34
N ASP A 198 -13.64 -11.64 -14.14
CA ASP A 198 -14.35 -10.62 -14.90
C ASP A 198 -13.89 -10.51 -16.35
N ALA A 199 -12.59 -10.68 -16.62
CA ALA A 199 -12.11 -10.81 -17.98
C ALA A 199 -12.77 -12.00 -18.69
N ASN A 200 -12.83 -13.16 -18.04
CA ASN A 200 -13.50 -14.35 -18.57
C ASN A 200 -15.00 -14.17 -18.77
N ARG A 201 -15.66 -13.43 -17.89
CA ARG A 201 -17.08 -13.10 -18.04
C ARG A 201 -17.30 -12.30 -19.32
N LEU A 202 -16.55 -11.21 -19.53
CA LEU A 202 -16.67 -10.37 -20.74
C LEU A 202 -16.35 -11.15 -22.02
N LEU A 203 -15.29 -11.96 -22.01
CA LEU A 203 -14.94 -12.80 -23.15
C LEU A 203 -16.06 -13.80 -23.50
N THR A 204 -16.60 -14.51 -22.51
CA THR A 204 -17.67 -15.50 -22.72
C THR A 204 -18.98 -14.86 -23.19
N GLU A 205 -19.34 -13.69 -22.66
CA GLU A 205 -20.50 -12.92 -23.11
C GLU A 205 -20.37 -12.51 -24.59
N ALA A 206 -19.14 -12.29 -25.06
CA ALA A 206 -18.83 -11.98 -26.47
C ALA A 206 -18.59 -13.23 -27.34
N GLY A 207 -18.80 -14.43 -26.80
CA GLY A 207 -18.61 -15.72 -27.56
C GLY A 207 -17.14 -16.09 -27.76
N LYS A 208 -16.21 -15.52 -26.99
CA LYS A 208 -14.78 -15.87 -27.00
C LYS A 208 -14.47 -16.92 -25.93
N PRO A 209 -13.44 -17.78 -26.12
CA PRO A 209 -12.96 -18.69 -25.10
C PRO A 209 -12.48 -17.94 -23.83
N LYS A 210 -12.49 -18.64 -22.70
CA LYS A 210 -11.86 -18.16 -21.46
C LYS A 210 -10.34 -18.10 -21.61
N LEU A 211 -9.70 -17.25 -20.82
CA LEU A 211 -8.26 -17.21 -20.65
C LEU A 211 -7.72 -18.57 -20.21
N ALA A 212 -6.57 -18.99 -20.73
CA ALA A 212 -5.86 -20.18 -20.29
C ALA A 212 -4.54 -19.80 -19.61
N PHE A 213 -4.28 -20.34 -18.41
CA PHE A 213 -2.97 -20.16 -17.81
C PHE A 213 -1.90 -20.83 -18.66
N TYR A 214 -0.77 -20.14 -18.90
CA TYR A 214 0.24 -20.56 -19.86
C TYR A 214 0.82 -21.97 -19.59
N ASP A 215 0.89 -22.38 -18.31
CA ASP A 215 1.35 -23.70 -17.89
C ASP A 215 0.16 -24.55 -17.39
N PRO A 216 -0.33 -25.49 -18.18
CA PRO A 216 -1.49 -26.32 -17.80
C PRO A 216 -1.22 -27.26 -16.62
N SER A 217 0.03 -27.44 -16.22
CA SER A 217 0.39 -28.22 -15.04
C SER A 217 0.23 -27.44 -13.73
N ASN A 218 0.15 -26.11 -13.77
CA ASN A 218 -0.09 -25.27 -12.62
C ASN A 218 -1.60 -25.05 -12.40
N ALA A 219 -2.18 -25.85 -11.51
CA ALA A 219 -3.62 -25.78 -11.21
C ALA A 219 -4.04 -24.49 -10.48
N ASN A 220 -3.10 -23.71 -9.91
CA ASN A 220 -3.44 -22.49 -9.22
C ASN A 220 -3.73 -21.33 -10.18
N GLY A 221 -3.18 -21.34 -11.40
CA GLY A 221 -3.34 -20.27 -12.37
C GLY A 221 -2.60 -18.96 -12.01
N TYR A 222 -1.61 -19.03 -11.13
CA TYR A 222 -0.75 -17.90 -10.75
C TYR A 222 0.63 -18.35 -10.25
N LEU A 223 1.56 -17.41 -10.18
CA LEU A 223 2.87 -17.53 -9.54
C LEU A 223 2.97 -16.48 -8.42
N VAL A 224 3.28 -16.91 -7.19
CA VAL A 224 3.31 -16.03 -6.02
C VAL A 224 4.73 -15.61 -5.67
N ASP A 225 4.93 -14.35 -5.29
CA ASP A 225 6.18 -13.92 -4.65
C ASP A 225 6.31 -14.59 -3.28
N GLN A 226 7.22 -15.58 -3.20
CA GLN A 226 7.42 -16.38 -1.99
C GLN A 226 7.92 -15.55 -0.79
N SER A 227 8.47 -14.36 -1.05
CA SER A 227 8.90 -13.44 0.01
C SER A 227 7.77 -12.54 0.53
N GLY A 228 6.63 -12.50 -0.16
CA GLY A 228 5.52 -11.58 0.14
C GLY A 228 5.89 -10.09 0.01
N ALA A 229 6.92 -9.79 -0.77
CA ALA A 229 7.43 -8.42 -0.96
C ALA A 229 6.82 -7.70 -2.17
N TRP A 230 5.95 -8.37 -2.94
CA TRP A 230 5.30 -7.81 -4.15
C TRP A 230 6.31 -7.29 -5.17
N SER A 231 7.43 -8.00 -5.33
CA SER A 231 8.65 -7.46 -5.91
C SER A 231 8.73 -7.62 -7.43
N ALA A 232 9.28 -6.59 -8.10
CA ALA A 232 9.69 -6.64 -9.49
C ALA A 232 10.66 -7.79 -9.77
N THR A 233 11.55 -8.09 -8.81
CA THR A 233 12.55 -9.16 -8.93
C THR A 233 11.89 -10.54 -9.07
N ALA A 234 10.90 -10.86 -8.25
CA ALA A 234 10.20 -12.14 -8.31
C ALA A 234 9.47 -12.30 -9.65
N ALA A 235 8.71 -11.28 -10.09
CA ALA A 235 8.02 -11.29 -11.37
C ALA A 235 8.99 -11.40 -12.56
N ASN A 236 10.12 -10.69 -12.52
CA ASN A 236 11.16 -10.79 -13.56
C ASN A 236 11.75 -12.20 -13.65
N GLN A 237 12.07 -12.84 -12.52
CA GLN A 237 12.63 -14.19 -12.49
C GLN A 237 11.63 -15.23 -13.02
N TYR A 238 10.36 -15.16 -12.59
CA TYR A 238 9.32 -16.04 -13.08
C TYR A 238 9.05 -15.86 -14.58
N MET A 239 8.93 -14.59 -15.02
CA MET A 239 8.69 -14.30 -16.44
C MET A 239 9.88 -14.76 -17.31
N THR A 240 11.12 -14.52 -16.89
CA THR A 240 12.31 -14.99 -17.60
C THR A 240 12.33 -16.51 -17.72
N THR A 241 11.98 -17.22 -16.63
CA THR A 241 11.89 -18.69 -16.64
C THR A 241 10.80 -19.17 -17.57
N ALA A 242 9.62 -18.55 -17.55
CA ALA A 242 8.51 -18.91 -18.44
C ALA A 242 8.87 -18.68 -19.91
N LEU A 243 9.48 -17.55 -20.25
CA LEU A 243 9.89 -17.19 -21.61
C LEU A 243 10.95 -18.13 -22.22
N ALA A 244 11.70 -18.87 -21.40
CA ALA A 244 12.62 -19.88 -21.89
C ALA A 244 11.92 -21.05 -22.62
N SER A 245 10.67 -21.36 -22.23
CA SER A 245 9.87 -22.46 -22.78
C SER A 245 8.62 -22.01 -23.56
N TYR A 246 8.09 -20.82 -23.26
CA TYR A 246 6.89 -20.24 -23.86
C TYR A 246 7.26 -18.96 -24.61
N ASN A 247 7.53 -19.11 -25.91
CA ASN A 247 8.08 -18.05 -26.76
C ASN A 247 7.69 -18.21 -28.23
N ASP A 248 8.03 -17.23 -29.06
CA ASP A 248 7.75 -17.24 -30.51
C ASP A 248 8.28 -18.48 -31.22
N ALA A 249 9.49 -18.93 -30.88
CA ALA A 249 10.11 -20.07 -31.56
C ALA A 249 9.37 -21.39 -31.27
N GLY A 250 8.75 -21.48 -30.09
CA GLY A 250 7.89 -22.60 -29.71
C GLY A 250 6.46 -22.51 -30.25
N GLY A 251 6.06 -21.37 -30.80
CA GLY A 251 4.68 -21.11 -31.23
C GLY A 251 3.67 -21.09 -30.07
N ASN A 252 4.14 -20.80 -28.86
CA ASN A 252 3.37 -20.82 -27.61
C ASN A 252 3.68 -19.62 -26.71
N MET A 253 3.97 -18.46 -27.30
CA MET A 253 4.25 -17.22 -26.55
C MET A 253 3.13 -16.90 -25.59
N ILE A 254 3.50 -16.40 -24.39
CA ILE A 254 2.54 -15.85 -23.42
C ILE A 254 1.94 -14.57 -24.01
N GLU A 255 0.61 -14.45 -23.97
CA GLU A 255 -0.14 -13.43 -24.69
C GLU A 255 -0.75 -12.35 -23.81
N LEU A 256 -0.78 -12.57 -22.48
CA LEU A 256 -1.28 -11.62 -21.50
C LEU A 256 -0.49 -11.75 -20.18
N VAL A 257 -0.13 -10.62 -19.59
CA VAL A 257 0.50 -10.57 -18.27
C VAL A 257 -0.41 -9.81 -17.30
N ILE A 258 -0.77 -10.44 -16.20
CA ILE A 258 -1.59 -9.90 -15.13
C ILE A 258 -0.73 -9.79 -13.88
N CYS A 259 -0.67 -8.62 -13.24
CA CYS A 259 0.13 -8.39 -12.05
C CYS A 259 -0.72 -7.82 -10.92
N ASN A 260 -0.49 -8.28 -9.71
CA ASN A 260 -1.18 -7.74 -8.54
C ASN A 260 -0.77 -6.31 -8.20
N ASN A 261 0.42 -5.86 -8.65
CA ASN A 261 0.84 -4.46 -8.55
C ASN A 261 1.74 -4.02 -9.72
N ASP A 262 2.02 -2.73 -9.81
CA ASP A 262 2.85 -2.15 -10.86
C ASP A 262 4.33 -2.55 -10.76
N GLY A 263 4.86 -2.73 -9.55
CA GLY A 263 6.24 -3.19 -9.38
C GLY A 263 6.48 -4.56 -10.03
N MET A 264 5.53 -5.49 -9.89
CA MET A 264 5.59 -6.79 -10.58
C MET A 264 5.43 -6.63 -12.11
N ALA A 265 4.59 -5.69 -12.56
CA ALA A 265 4.42 -5.40 -13.99
C ALA A 265 5.73 -4.86 -14.61
N GLU A 266 6.43 -3.96 -13.92
CA GLU A 266 7.76 -3.46 -14.32
C GLU A 266 8.78 -4.60 -14.46
N GLY A 267 8.77 -5.53 -13.49
CA GLY A 267 9.62 -6.72 -13.52
C GLY A 267 9.34 -7.61 -14.73
N ALA A 268 8.07 -7.89 -15.01
CA ALA A 268 7.64 -8.67 -16.16
C ALA A 268 7.99 -7.99 -17.50
N ILE A 269 7.77 -6.68 -17.62
CA ILE A 269 8.14 -5.91 -18.82
C ILE A 269 9.65 -5.94 -19.04
N THR A 270 10.45 -5.86 -17.97
CA THR A 270 11.90 -5.97 -18.08
C THR A 270 12.33 -7.32 -18.67
N ALA A 271 11.68 -8.42 -18.28
CA ALA A 271 11.94 -9.74 -18.87
C ALA A 271 11.48 -9.80 -20.33
N LEU A 272 10.28 -9.28 -20.66
CA LEU A 272 9.76 -9.21 -22.04
C LEU A 272 10.71 -8.42 -22.96
N ASN A 273 11.29 -7.33 -22.48
CA ASN A 273 12.26 -6.55 -23.26
C ASN A 273 13.48 -7.37 -23.70
N THR A 274 13.91 -8.37 -22.92
CA THR A 274 15.07 -9.22 -23.27
C THR A 274 14.84 -10.10 -24.48
N VAL A 275 13.54 -10.39 -24.80
CA VAL A 275 13.12 -11.19 -25.96
C VAL A 275 12.48 -10.33 -27.05
N GLY A 276 12.63 -8.99 -26.96
CA GLY A 276 12.20 -8.05 -28.00
C GLY A 276 10.73 -7.62 -27.92
N TYR A 277 10.01 -7.96 -26.83
CA TYR A 277 8.64 -7.50 -26.59
C TYR A 277 8.63 -6.25 -25.68
N ASN A 278 7.58 -5.45 -25.78
CA ASN A 278 7.31 -4.28 -24.93
C ASN A 278 8.46 -3.26 -24.87
N THR A 279 9.28 -3.18 -25.95
CA THR A 279 10.41 -2.24 -26.02
C THR A 279 9.98 -0.80 -26.31
N GLY A 280 8.72 -0.61 -26.77
CA GLY A 280 8.17 0.68 -27.21
C GLY A 280 8.50 1.00 -28.67
N GLY A 281 7.85 2.02 -29.23
CA GLY A 281 8.01 2.46 -30.62
C GLY A 281 6.97 1.87 -31.57
N GLU A 282 6.84 2.50 -32.76
CA GLU A 282 5.90 2.06 -33.79
C GLU A 282 6.25 0.66 -34.31
N GLY A 283 5.26 -0.23 -34.39
CA GLY A 283 5.41 -1.59 -34.92
C GLY A 283 6.14 -2.57 -34.00
N GLY A 284 6.46 -2.18 -32.76
CA GLY A 284 7.06 -3.07 -31.77
C GLY A 284 6.10 -4.20 -31.34
N LYS A 285 6.65 -5.40 -31.12
CA LYS A 285 5.89 -6.50 -30.54
C LYS A 285 5.50 -6.18 -29.10
N THR A 286 4.24 -6.34 -28.74
CA THR A 286 3.76 -6.09 -27.37
C THR A 286 2.88 -7.24 -26.90
N VAL A 287 3.13 -7.67 -25.66
CA VAL A 287 2.20 -8.45 -24.86
C VAL A 287 1.51 -7.47 -23.90
N PRO A 288 0.17 -7.41 -23.83
CA PRO A 288 -0.51 -6.55 -22.89
C PRO A 288 -0.17 -6.91 -21.45
N VAL A 289 0.25 -5.91 -20.66
CA VAL A 289 0.59 -6.05 -19.24
C VAL A 289 -0.32 -5.13 -18.45
N PHE A 290 -0.96 -5.68 -17.41
CA PHE A 290 -1.83 -4.94 -16.49
C PHE A 290 -1.33 -5.01 -15.07
N GLY A 291 -1.39 -3.88 -14.36
CA GLY A 291 -0.99 -3.73 -12.96
C GLY A 291 -2.06 -3.12 -12.08
N VAL A 292 -1.66 -2.74 -10.89
CA VAL A 292 -2.43 -1.94 -9.92
C VAL A 292 -1.45 -0.99 -9.24
N ASP A 293 -1.82 0.22 -8.96
CA ASP A 293 -1.29 1.34 -8.19
C ASP A 293 -1.25 2.65 -8.99
N ALA A 294 -1.00 2.60 -10.30
CA ALA A 294 -0.70 3.73 -11.17
C ALA A 294 0.50 4.55 -10.65
N THR A 295 1.60 3.84 -10.33
CA THR A 295 2.88 4.48 -9.99
C THR A 295 3.38 5.36 -11.14
N ASP A 296 4.23 6.34 -10.85
CA ASP A 296 4.80 7.20 -11.90
C ASP A 296 5.58 6.37 -12.95
N ALA A 297 6.24 5.29 -12.53
CA ALA A 297 6.92 4.38 -13.44
C ALA A 297 5.94 3.66 -14.37
N ALA A 298 4.84 3.11 -13.84
CA ALA A 298 3.80 2.45 -14.62
C ALA A 298 3.11 3.43 -15.60
N ARG A 299 2.81 4.64 -15.16
CA ARG A 299 2.26 5.70 -16.04
C ARG A 299 3.19 6.01 -17.21
N ASN A 300 4.50 6.10 -16.95
CA ASN A 300 5.49 6.30 -18.01
C ASN A 300 5.55 5.09 -18.96
N LEU A 301 5.43 3.87 -18.46
CA LEU A 301 5.38 2.66 -19.30
C LEU A 301 4.12 2.61 -20.15
N ILE A 302 2.97 3.02 -19.63
CA ILE A 302 1.71 3.13 -20.38
C ILE A 302 1.85 4.21 -21.46
N GLY A 303 2.33 5.41 -21.12
CA GLY A 303 2.57 6.48 -22.09
C GLY A 303 3.59 6.12 -23.18
N ALA A 304 4.51 5.20 -22.91
CA ALA A 304 5.47 4.67 -23.89
C ALA A 304 4.96 3.45 -24.67
N GLY A 305 3.71 3.02 -24.47
CA GLY A 305 3.11 1.83 -25.11
C GLY A 305 3.74 0.50 -24.69
N LYS A 306 4.38 0.44 -23.52
CA LYS A 306 5.03 -0.74 -22.96
C LYS A 306 4.16 -1.50 -21.96
N MET A 307 3.14 -0.86 -21.45
CA MET A 307 2.14 -1.40 -20.52
C MET A 307 0.76 -1.02 -21.02
N ALA A 308 -0.23 -1.89 -20.88
CA ALA A 308 -1.57 -1.68 -21.42
C ALA A 308 -2.48 -0.86 -20.50
N GLY A 309 -2.30 -0.98 -19.18
CA GLY A 309 -3.09 -0.25 -18.20
C GLY A 309 -2.80 -0.66 -16.77
N THR A 310 -3.30 0.12 -15.84
CA THR A 310 -3.21 -0.14 -14.40
C THR A 310 -4.46 0.38 -13.69
N VAL A 311 -4.78 -0.20 -12.53
CA VAL A 311 -5.81 0.33 -11.64
C VAL A 311 -5.14 1.31 -10.68
N LYS A 312 -5.54 2.58 -10.70
CA LYS A 312 -4.98 3.60 -9.81
C LYS A 312 -5.44 3.38 -8.38
N GLN A 313 -4.48 3.27 -7.47
CA GLN A 313 -4.66 3.35 -6.03
C GLN A 313 -4.19 4.74 -5.56
N ASP A 314 -5.11 5.56 -5.00
CA ASP A 314 -4.82 6.97 -4.72
C ASP A 314 -3.98 7.14 -3.44
N ALA A 315 -2.66 7.11 -3.58
CA ALA A 315 -1.71 7.31 -2.48
C ALA A 315 -1.83 8.69 -1.81
N GLN A 316 -2.13 9.73 -2.60
CA GLN A 316 -2.30 11.09 -2.07
C GLN A 316 -3.61 11.24 -1.30
N GLY A 317 -4.71 10.67 -1.81
CA GLY A 317 -5.99 10.62 -1.10
C GLY A 317 -5.88 9.87 0.22
N MET A 318 -5.20 8.71 0.22
CA MET A 318 -4.91 7.96 1.44
C MET A 318 -4.09 8.79 2.43
N ALA A 319 -3.02 9.44 1.98
CA ALA A 319 -2.16 10.27 2.83
C ALA A 319 -2.92 11.44 3.48
N LYS A 320 -3.81 12.12 2.74
CA LYS A 320 -4.65 13.20 3.27
C LYS A 320 -5.54 12.73 4.42
N VAL A 321 -6.21 11.59 4.24
CA VAL A 321 -7.06 11.02 5.30
C VAL A 321 -6.22 10.64 6.51
N LEU A 322 -5.09 9.94 6.32
CA LEU A 322 -4.20 9.55 7.40
C LEU A 322 -3.64 10.77 8.16
N ALA A 323 -3.30 11.84 7.46
CA ALA A 323 -2.83 13.09 8.07
C ALA A 323 -3.94 13.76 8.89
N LEU A 324 -5.18 13.81 8.41
CA LEU A 324 -6.33 14.32 9.14
C LEU A 324 -6.57 13.52 10.43
N LEU A 325 -6.60 12.19 10.34
CA LEU A 325 -6.79 11.33 11.51
C LEU A 325 -5.63 11.48 12.51
N SER A 326 -4.39 11.62 12.04
CA SER A 326 -3.22 11.88 12.89
C SER A 326 -3.35 13.20 13.65
N ALA A 327 -3.77 14.27 12.96
CA ALA A 327 -4.00 15.58 13.57
C ALA A 327 -5.11 15.52 14.61
N ASN A 328 -6.21 14.82 14.34
CA ASN A 328 -7.29 14.61 15.29
C ASN A 328 -6.79 13.87 16.54
N ALA A 329 -6.02 12.79 16.36
CA ALA A 329 -5.47 12.01 17.47
C ALA A 329 -4.57 12.87 18.37
N VAL A 330 -3.63 13.62 17.79
CA VAL A 330 -2.70 14.49 18.52
C VAL A 330 -3.44 15.63 19.24
N ALA A 331 -4.51 16.14 18.63
CA ALA A 331 -5.34 17.17 19.26
C ALA A 331 -6.35 16.63 20.31
N GLY A 332 -6.39 15.32 20.54
CA GLY A 332 -7.35 14.69 21.46
C GLY A 332 -8.81 14.74 20.99
N LYS A 333 -9.02 14.90 19.69
CA LYS A 333 -10.35 14.90 19.05
C LYS A 333 -10.82 13.49 18.70
N PRO A 334 -12.12 13.30 18.41
CA PRO A 334 -12.60 12.06 17.82
C PRO A 334 -11.82 11.75 16.51
N LEU A 335 -11.28 10.52 16.36
CA LEU A 335 -10.44 10.17 15.20
C LEU A 335 -11.13 10.48 13.86
N MET A 336 -12.42 10.17 13.74
CA MET A 336 -13.21 10.30 12.51
C MET A 336 -13.79 11.71 12.29
N GLU A 337 -13.44 12.73 13.09
CA GLU A 337 -13.93 14.11 12.89
C GLU A 337 -13.44 14.66 11.55
N GLY A 338 -14.35 15.27 10.77
CA GLY A 338 -14.03 15.87 9.47
C GLY A 338 -13.84 14.85 8.33
N THR A 339 -14.33 13.62 8.49
CA THR A 339 -14.25 12.57 7.47
C THR A 339 -15.60 12.30 6.78
N GLU A 340 -16.56 13.23 6.83
CA GLU A 340 -17.93 13.04 6.35
C GLU A 340 -18.01 12.81 4.84
N GLU A 341 -17.06 13.35 4.07
CA GLU A 341 -16.99 13.25 2.61
C GLU A 341 -16.48 11.88 2.11
N TYR A 342 -15.82 11.10 2.99
CA TYR A 342 -15.25 9.82 2.59
C TYR A 342 -16.25 8.67 2.74
N HIS A 343 -16.13 7.69 1.84
CA HIS A 343 -16.89 6.45 1.97
C HIS A 343 -16.44 5.69 3.23
N LYS A 344 -17.41 5.16 3.97
CA LYS A 344 -17.19 4.42 5.22
C LYS A 344 -17.95 3.11 5.21
N ASP A 345 -17.33 2.07 5.72
CA ASP A 345 -18.01 0.79 5.90
C ASP A 345 -19.11 0.90 6.96
N ALA A 346 -20.20 0.19 6.74
CA ALA A 346 -21.26 0.12 7.72
C ALA A 346 -20.79 -0.64 8.98
N ASN A 347 -21.05 -0.06 10.16
CA ASN A 347 -20.80 -0.70 11.46
C ASN A 347 -19.32 -0.97 11.84
N VAL A 348 -18.35 -0.39 11.14
CA VAL A 348 -16.92 -0.46 11.50
C VAL A 348 -16.22 0.84 11.13
N ALA A 349 -15.23 1.25 11.91
CA ALA A 349 -14.47 2.48 11.65
C ALA A 349 -13.43 2.26 10.54
N LYS A 350 -13.92 2.06 9.31
CA LYS A 350 -13.10 1.92 8.11
C LYS A 350 -13.44 2.99 7.08
N ILE A 351 -12.44 3.67 6.55
CA ILE A 351 -12.56 4.65 5.46
C ILE A 351 -12.01 4.01 4.19
N ARG A 352 -12.78 4.11 3.09
CA ARG A 352 -12.43 3.54 1.79
C ARG A 352 -12.02 4.65 0.82
N ILE A 353 -10.82 4.49 0.24
CA ILE A 353 -10.32 5.31 -0.86
C ILE A 353 -10.63 4.55 -2.16
N ALA A 354 -11.38 5.16 -3.06
CA ALA A 354 -11.79 4.52 -4.30
C ALA A 354 -10.62 4.24 -5.24
N TYR A 355 -10.77 3.18 -6.03
CA TYR A 355 -9.89 2.90 -7.16
C TYR A 355 -10.40 3.56 -8.45
N GLU A 356 -9.52 3.73 -9.43
CA GLU A 356 -9.85 4.23 -10.76
C GLU A 356 -9.09 3.46 -11.85
N LYS A 357 -9.72 3.22 -13.02
CA LYS A 357 -9.01 2.71 -14.20
C LYS A 357 -8.03 3.77 -14.73
N TYR A 358 -6.81 3.36 -15.12
CA TYR A 358 -5.82 4.23 -15.75
C TYR A 358 -5.25 3.58 -17.01
N LEU A 359 -5.49 4.21 -18.15
CA LEU A 359 -5.10 3.73 -19.49
C LEU A 359 -4.17 4.72 -20.24
N GLY A 360 -3.78 5.82 -19.58
CA GLY A 360 -2.97 6.89 -20.15
C GLY A 360 -3.75 8.14 -20.52
#